data_e801cbfc745fb225736d573ed4c79ca7
#
_entry.id   e801cbfc745fb225736d573ed4c79ca7
#
_cell.length_a   1.000
_cell.length_b   1.000
_cell.length_c   1.000
_cell.angle_alpha   90.00
_cell.angle_beta   90.00
_cell.angle_gamma   90.00
#
_symmetry.space_group_name_H-M   'P 1'
#
loop_
_entity.id
_entity.type
_entity.pdbx_description
1 polymer ?
#
loop_
_entity_poly.entity_id
_entity_poly.type
_entity_poly.pdbx_seq_one_letter_code
_entity_poly.pdbx_strand_id
1 'polypeptide(L)'
;MPIDLLIKMHKKAQIQIGETIAVLFVFFILMVIGIIFYVNVIKSNLESEKEELSQLRSLGIDQRVMFLPEIQCSQDVVEEITNCIDILKLESAQGVISENGIYYYDLLEFSQVNISQIYPDEAKWVLYSRKTNEFSSRFLTNVPVSLYDPITRKHGFAILTIETLSK
;
A
#
# COMPACT_ATOMS: atom_id res chain seq x y z
N MET A 1 60.59 0.38 56.89
CA MET A 1 59.49 -0.09 55.98
C MET A 1 59.91 0.28 54.57
N PRO A 2 60.17 -0.65 53.67
CA PRO A 2 60.84 -0.34 52.39
C PRO A 2 59.87 0.41 51.44
N ILE A 3 60.30 1.58 51.01
CA ILE A 3 59.62 2.47 50.08
C ILE A 3 59.28 1.74 48.76
N ASP A 4 60.04 0.76 48.35
CA ASP A 4 59.81 -0.10 47.17
C ASP A 4 58.53 -0.91 47.22
N LEU A 5 58.07 -1.30 48.39
CA LEU A 5 56.83 -2.06 48.54
C LEU A 5 55.59 -1.19 48.30
N LEU A 6 55.63 0.07 48.74
CA LEU A 6 54.56 1.06 48.53
C LEU A 6 54.44 1.46 47.07
N ILE A 7 55.55 1.63 46.35
CA ILE A 7 55.57 1.96 44.92
C ILE A 7 55.03 0.80 44.07
N LYS A 8 55.34 -0.45 44.44
CA LYS A 8 54.85 -1.65 43.74
C LYS A 8 53.35 -1.89 43.93
N MET A 9 52.81 -1.53 45.10
CA MET A 9 51.37 -1.60 45.38
C MET A 9 50.60 -0.53 44.60
N HIS A 10 51.12 0.71 44.50
CA HIS A 10 50.50 1.79 43.72
C HIS A 10 50.40 1.45 42.21
N LYS A 11 51.47 0.89 41.63
CA LYS A 11 51.47 0.45 40.21
C LYS A 11 50.48 -0.67 39.94
N LYS A 12 50.33 -1.65 40.84
CA LYS A 12 49.31 -2.71 40.68
C LYS A 12 47.89 -2.17 40.75
N ALA A 13 47.60 -1.23 41.67
CA ALA A 13 46.29 -0.62 41.79
C ALA A 13 45.91 0.23 40.56
N GLN A 14 46.87 0.97 39.99
CA GLN A 14 46.63 1.74 38.76
C GLN A 14 46.33 0.88 37.54
N ILE A 15 47.00 -0.27 37.39
CA ILE A 15 46.79 -1.21 36.27
C ILE A 15 45.40 -1.82 36.38
N GLN A 16 44.96 -2.20 37.57
CA GLN A 16 43.67 -2.81 37.83
C GLN A 16 42.50 -1.85 37.56
N ILE A 17 42.65 -0.55 37.87
CA ILE A 17 41.66 0.49 37.56
C ILE A 17 41.56 0.70 36.03
N GLY A 18 42.68 0.73 35.33
CA GLY A 18 42.72 0.90 33.87
C GLY A 18 42.04 -0.26 33.13
N GLU A 19 42.24 -1.48 33.61
CA GLU A 19 41.59 -2.71 33.04
C GLU A 19 40.07 -2.67 33.21
N THR A 20 39.59 -2.27 34.39
CA THR A 20 38.17 -2.16 34.66
C THR A 20 37.50 -1.09 33.78
N ILE A 21 38.15 0.06 33.60
CA ILE A 21 37.66 1.13 32.71
C ILE A 21 37.61 0.67 31.26
N ALA A 22 38.62 -0.06 30.78
CA ALA A 22 38.66 -0.57 29.44
C ALA A 22 37.51 -1.57 29.15
N VAL A 23 37.25 -2.48 30.10
CA VAL A 23 36.14 -3.45 29.98
C VAL A 23 34.77 -2.72 29.94
N LEU A 24 34.60 -1.71 30.80
CA LEU A 24 33.39 -0.93 30.85
C LEU A 24 33.18 -0.12 29.56
N PHE A 25 34.24 0.39 28.98
CA PHE A 25 34.20 1.12 27.71
C PHE A 25 33.81 0.19 26.54
N VAL A 26 34.38 -1.00 26.45
CA VAL A 26 34.00 -2.03 25.45
C VAL A 26 32.54 -2.41 25.63
N PHE A 27 32.07 -2.61 26.85
CA PHE A 27 30.66 -2.92 27.12
C PHE A 27 29.72 -1.81 26.62
N PHE A 28 30.05 -0.53 26.85
CA PHE A 28 29.25 0.58 26.32
C PHE A 28 29.23 0.61 24.79
N ILE A 29 30.36 0.37 24.14
CA ILE A 29 30.41 0.30 22.67
C ILE A 29 29.50 -0.80 22.14
N LEU A 30 29.56 -1.99 22.72
CA LEU A 30 28.69 -3.10 22.33
C LEU A 30 27.20 -2.80 22.56
N MET A 31 26.86 -2.12 23.64
CA MET A 31 25.51 -1.68 23.94
C MET A 31 25.00 -0.69 22.87
N VAL A 32 25.81 0.30 22.49
CA VAL A 32 25.45 1.27 21.45
C VAL A 32 25.25 0.59 20.11
N ILE A 33 26.14 -0.32 19.72
CA ILE A 33 26.00 -1.10 18.48
C ILE A 33 24.71 -1.93 18.49
N GLY A 34 24.39 -2.57 19.64
CA GLY A 34 23.17 -3.34 19.81
C GLY A 34 21.91 -2.49 19.64
N ILE A 35 21.89 -1.28 20.20
CA ILE A 35 20.76 -0.34 20.04
C ILE A 35 20.60 0.10 18.58
N ILE A 36 21.69 0.44 17.89
CA ILE A 36 21.65 0.84 16.48
C ILE A 36 21.09 -0.30 15.62
N PHE A 37 21.56 -1.53 15.84
CA PHE A 37 21.05 -2.70 15.13
C PHE A 37 19.55 -2.93 15.40
N TYR A 38 19.13 -2.84 16.66
CA TYR A 38 17.73 -3.00 17.06
C TYR A 38 16.81 -1.97 16.38
N VAL A 39 17.22 -0.70 16.34
CA VAL A 39 16.43 0.36 15.68
C VAL A 39 16.32 0.12 14.18
N ASN A 40 17.39 -0.36 13.52
CA ASN A 40 17.36 -0.66 12.10
C ASN A 40 16.42 -1.83 11.78
N VAL A 41 16.41 -2.88 12.60
CA VAL A 41 15.50 -4.03 12.45
C VAL A 41 14.04 -3.60 12.62
N ILE A 42 13.75 -2.78 13.64
CA ILE A 42 12.38 -2.26 13.85
C ILE A 42 11.92 -1.41 12.66
N LYS A 43 12.77 -0.51 12.15
CA LYS A 43 12.41 0.31 10.99
C LYS A 43 12.07 -0.54 9.77
N SER A 44 12.89 -1.55 9.46
CA SER A 44 12.66 -2.46 8.34
C SER A 44 11.34 -3.23 8.49
N ASN A 45 11.02 -3.70 9.70
CA ASN A 45 9.76 -4.41 9.95
C ASN A 45 8.55 -3.48 9.81
N LEU A 46 8.63 -2.24 10.31
CA LEU A 46 7.54 -1.26 10.18
C LEU A 46 7.28 -0.85 8.73
N GLU A 47 8.32 -0.74 7.91
CA GLU A 47 8.18 -0.46 6.48
C GLU A 47 7.47 -1.62 5.76
N SER A 48 7.87 -2.87 6.02
CA SER A 48 7.19 -4.06 5.47
C SER A 48 5.73 -4.15 5.89
N GLU A 49 5.42 -3.92 7.16
CA GLU A 49 4.04 -3.95 7.68
C GLU A 49 3.19 -2.84 7.04
N LYS A 50 3.76 -1.65 6.85
CA LYS A 50 3.08 -0.55 6.17
C LYS A 50 2.78 -0.86 4.70
N GLU A 51 3.71 -1.50 4.00
CA GLU A 51 3.51 -1.96 2.62
C GLU A 51 2.40 -3.01 2.54
N GLU A 52 2.40 -4.00 3.42
CA GLU A 52 1.38 -5.04 3.47
C GLU A 52 -0.02 -4.45 3.73
N LEU A 53 -0.15 -3.57 4.72
CA LEU A 53 -1.40 -2.86 5.00
C LEU A 53 -1.89 -2.04 3.79
N SER A 54 -0.98 -1.39 3.08
CA SER A 54 -1.30 -0.62 1.89
C SER A 54 -1.78 -1.51 0.74
N GLN A 55 -1.21 -2.70 0.57
CA GLN A 55 -1.66 -3.70 -0.42
C GLN A 55 -3.05 -4.24 -0.07
N LEU A 56 -3.31 -4.58 1.19
CA LEU A 56 -4.62 -5.05 1.65
C LEU A 56 -5.71 -3.98 1.44
N ARG A 57 -5.37 -2.71 1.67
CA ARG A 57 -6.27 -1.58 1.43
C ARG A 57 -6.59 -1.43 -0.05
N SER A 58 -5.59 -1.55 -0.92
CA SER A 58 -5.76 -1.54 -2.37
C SER A 58 -6.72 -2.64 -2.83
N LEU A 59 -6.51 -3.88 -2.38
CA LEU A 59 -7.42 -5.00 -2.68
C LEU A 59 -8.85 -4.75 -2.19
N GLY A 60 -9.02 -4.08 -1.05
CA GLY A 60 -10.33 -3.68 -0.55
C GLY A 60 -11.04 -2.68 -1.47
N ILE A 61 -10.31 -1.72 -2.04
CA ILE A 61 -10.85 -0.75 -3.01
C ILE A 61 -11.20 -1.47 -4.31
N ASP A 62 -10.32 -2.35 -4.80
CA ASP A 62 -10.55 -3.15 -6.00
C ASP A 62 -11.86 -3.95 -5.92
N GLN A 63 -12.09 -4.61 -4.79
CA GLN A 63 -13.35 -5.34 -4.55
C GLN A 63 -14.56 -4.41 -4.56
N ARG A 64 -14.48 -3.23 -3.91
CA ARG A 64 -15.59 -2.27 -3.90
C ARG A 64 -15.92 -1.78 -5.31
N VAL A 65 -14.91 -1.49 -6.13
CA VAL A 65 -15.11 -1.08 -7.53
C VAL A 65 -15.79 -2.19 -8.34
N MET A 66 -15.34 -3.43 -8.18
CA MET A 66 -15.90 -4.59 -8.90
C MET A 66 -17.39 -4.83 -8.55
N PHE A 67 -17.80 -4.49 -7.35
CA PHE A 67 -19.16 -4.70 -6.86
C PHE A 67 -20.01 -3.42 -6.81
N LEU A 68 -19.60 -2.34 -7.51
CA LEU A 68 -20.40 -1.13 -7.61
C LEU A 68 -21.71 -1.39 -8.40
N PRO A 69 -22.87 -1.28 -7.77
CA PRO A 69 -24.15 -1.56 -8.41
C PRO A 69 -24.45 -0.62 -9.59
N GLU A 70 -23.84 0.57 -9.58
CA GLU A 70 -23.98 1.59 -10.62
C GLU A 70 -23.38 1.18 -11.96
N ILE A 71 -22.49 0.18 -11.99
CA ILE A 71 -21.85 -0.27 -13.24
C ILE A 71 -22.11 -1.74 -13.56
N GLN A 72 -22.58 -2.53 -12.58
CA GLN A 72 -22.82 -3.96 -12.78
C GLN A 72 -23.96 -4.23 -13.77
N CYS A 73 -23.81 -5.29 -14.54
CA CYS A 73 -24.89 -5.84 -15.38
C CYS A 73 -26.11 -6.21 -14.52
N SER A 74 -27.31 -6.11 -15.11
CA SER A 74 -28.55 -6.56 -14.47
C SER A 74 -28.56 -8.10 -14.34
N GLN A 75 -29.25 -8.62 -13.32
CA GLN A 75 -29.24 -10.06 -12.97
C GLN A 75 -29.65 -11.00 -14.08
N ASP A 76 -30.49 -10.57 -15.00
CA ASP A 76 -30.94 -11.37 -16.14
C ASP A 76 -29.83 -11.72 -17.15
N VAL A 77 -28.70 -11.02 -17.08
CA VAL A 77 -27.53 -11.19 -17.96
C VAL A 77 -26.40 -11.95 -17.27
N VAL A 78 -26.43 -12.04 -15.93
CA VAL A 78 -25.31 -12.48 -15.07
C VAL A 78 -25.27 -14.00 -14.89
N GLU A 79 -26.25 -14.77 -15.32
CA GLU A 79 -26.28 -16.23 -15.07
C GLU A 79 -25.04 -16.99 -15.57
N GLU A 80 -24.24 -16.39 -16.49
CA GLU A 80 -23.04 -17.05 -17.04
C GLU A 80 -21.75 -16.24 -17.02
N ILE A 81 -21.79 -14.92 -16.70
CA ILE A 81 -20.59 -14.06 -16.86
C ILE A 81 -20.26 -13.34 -15.55
N THR A 82 -19.18 -13.76 -14.91
CA THR A 82 -18.57 -13.02 -13.81
C THR A 82 -17.88 -11.75 -14.33
N ASN A 83 -17.91 -10.66 -13.54
CA ASN A 83 -17.26 -9.38 -13.87
C ASN A 83 -17.85 -8.67 -15.10
N CYS A 84 -19.17 -8.60 -15.18
CA CYS A 84 -19.88 -7.90 -16.24
C CYS A 84 -20.14 -6.44 -15.86
N ILE A 85 -19.83 -5.51 -16.77
CA ILE A 85 -20.10 -4.08 -16.68
C ILE A 85 -21.05 -3.68 -17.81
N ASP A 86 -22.13 -2.98 -17.46
CA ASP A 86 -23.11 -2.44 -18.39
C ASP A 86 -22.64 -1.07 -18.92
N ILE A 87 -22.53 -0.92 -20.24
CA ILE A 87 -22.02 0.31 -20.86
C ILE A 87 -22.91 1.52 -20.57
N LEU A 88 -24.25 1.36 -20.63
CA LEU A 88 -25.16 2.46 -20.39
C LEU A 88 -25.12 2.91 -18.92
N LYS A 89 -25.02 1.95 -18.01
CA LYS A 89 -24.83 2.25 -16.60
C LYS A 89 -23.49 2.93 -16.34
N LEU A 90 -22.42 2.47 -17.00
CA LEU A 90 -21.09 3.05 -16.90
C LEU A 90 -21.08 4.54 -17.31
N GLU A 91 -21.74 4.89 -18.41
CA GLU A 91 -21.88 6.27 -18.88
C GLU A 91 -22.65 7.14 -17.89
N SER A 92 -23.73 6.61 -17.33
CA SER A 92 -24.55 7.31 -16.35
C SER A 92 -23.85 7.45 -15.01
N ALA A 93 -23.08 6.43 -14.58
CA ALA A 93 -22.39 6.39 -13.30
C ALA A 93 -21.35 7.49 -13.14
N GLN A 94 -20.72 7.95 -14.23
CA GLN A 94 -19.77 9.07 -14.17
C GLN A 94 -20.41 10.34 -13.59
N GLY A 95 -21.63 10.66 -14.00
CA GLY A 95 -22.40 11.79 -13.45
C GLY A 95 -22.74 11.60 -11.99
N VAL A 96 -23.32 10.45 -11.65
CA VAL A 96 -23.72 10.10 -10.27
C VAL A 96 -22.56 10.16 -9.30
N ILE A 97 -21.40 9.61 -9.68
CA ILE A 97 -20.19 9.59 -8.86
C ILE A 97 -19.64 11.01 -8.67
N SER A 98 -19.64 11.84 -9.70
CA SER A 98 -19.16 13.21 -9.60
C SER A 98 -20.03 14.08 -8.70
N GLU A 99 -21.36 13.92 -8.75
CA GLU A 99 -22.31 14.63 -7.90
C GLU A 99 -22.25 14.19 -6.43
N ASN A 100 -21.94 12.93 -6.18
CA ASN A 100 -21.87 12.35 -4.84
C ASN A 100 -20.41 12.11 -4.37
N GLY A 101 -19.51 13.01 -4.71
CA GLY A 101 -18.05 12.86 -4.52
C GLY A 101 -17.61 12.60 -3.08
N ILE A 102 -18.37 13.01 -2.05
CA ILE A 102 -18.05 12.72 -0.64
C ILE A 102 -18.28 11.23 -0.34
N TYR A 103 -19.45 10.70 -0.74
CA TYR A 103 -19.80 9.30 -0.54
C TYR A 103 -18.81 8.35 -1.25
N TYR A 104 -18.47 8.65 -2.51
CA TYR A 104 -17.53 7.82 -3.25
C TYR A 104 -16.09 8.00 -2.77
N TYR A 105 -15.76 9.09 -2.12
CA TYR A 105 -14.47 9.23 -1.46
C TYR A 105 -14.32 8.28 -0.27
N ASP A 106 -15.37 8.09 0.52
CA ASP A 106 -15.35 7.12 1.63
C ASP A 106 -15.20 5.66 1.14
N LEU A 107 -15.67 5.38 -0.08
CA LEU A 107 -15.58 4.06 -0.69
C LEU A 107 -14.25 3.82 -1.43
N LEU A 108 -13.79 4.81 -2.20
CA LEU A 108 -12.72 4.67 -3.19
C LEU A 108 -11.45 5.44 -2.82
N GLU A 109 -11.52 6.30 -1.78
CA GLU A 109 -10.40 7.06 -1.25
C GLU A 109 -9.60 7.84 -2.32
N PHE A 110 -8.25 7.84 -2.20
CA PHE A 110 -7.38 8.39 -3.24
C PHE A 110 -7.09 7.32 -4.28
N SER A 111 -7.96 7.21 -5.26
CA SER A 111 -7.81 6.28 -6.36
C SER A 111 -8.21 6.88 -7.70
N GLN A 112 -7.82 6.18 -8.76
CA GLN A 112 -8.29 6.44 -10.11
C GLN A 112 -8.80 5.13 -10.71
N VAL A 113 -10.03 5.15 -11.22
CA VAL A 113 -10.70 3.99 -11.82
C VAL A 113 -10.97 4.30 -13.27
N ASN A 114 -10.35 3.54 -14.16
CA ASN A 114 -10.49 3.66 -15.60
C ASN A 114 -10.96 2.33 -16.20
N ILE A 115 -11.78 2.39 -17.22
CA ILE A 115 -12.20 1.23 -17.99
C ILE A 115 -11.79 1.48 -19.43
N SER A 116 -11.01 0.55 -19.99
CA SER A 116 -10.52 0.63 -21.36
C SER A 116 -11.02 -0.56 -22.15
N GLN A 117 -11.94 -0.32 -23.07
CA GLN A 117 -12.46 -1.34 -24.01
C GLN A 117 -11.38 -1.62 -25.07
N ILE A 118 -11.19 -2.90 -25.35
CA ILE A 118 -10.23 -3.39 -26.34
C ILE A 118 -10.96 -3.97 -27.55
N TYR A 119 -12.16 -4.54 -27.30
CA TYR A 119 -12.96 -5.17 -28.36
C TYR A 119 -14.46 -4.88 -28.13
N PRO A 120 -15.27 -4.61 -29.19
CA PRO A 120 -14.91 -4.60 -30.60
C PRO A 120 -14.09 -3.35 -31.03
N ASP A 121 -14.36 -2.19 -30.45
CA ASP A 121 -13.73 -0.93 -30.76
C ASP A 121 -13.02 -0.37 -29.51
N GLU A 122 -11.98 0.43 -29.71
CA GLU A 122 -11.29 1.06 -28.60
C GLU A 122 -12.11 2.23 -28.03
N ALA A 123 -12.42 2.14 -26.73
CA ALA A 123 -13.08 3.21 -25.98
C ALA A 123 -12.51 3.29 -24.56
N LYS A 124 -12.64 4.46 -23.95
CA LYS A 124 -12.09 4.68 -22.60
C LYS A 124 -13.03 5.54 -21.77
N TRP A 125 -13.29 5.09 -20.54
CA TRP A 125 -14.09 5.79 -19.55
C TRP A 125 -13.27 5.99 -18.29
N VAL A 126 -13.38 7.21 -17.70
CA VAL A 126 -12.82 7.52 -16.38
C VAL A 126 -13.99 7.53 -15.41
N LEU A 127 -14.15 6.47 -14.64
CA LEU A 127 -15.27 6.32 -13.70
C LEU A 127 -15.09 7.20 -12.46
N TYR A 128 -13.89 7.20 -11.90
CA TYR A 128 -13.53 7.96 -10.71
C TYR A 128 -12.08 8.43 -10.81
N SER A 129 -11.79 9.64 -10.35
CA SER A 129 -10.42 10.16 -10.32
C SER A 129 -10.24 11.15 -9.18
N ARG A 130 -9.57 10.71 -8.12
CA ARG A 130 -9.16 11.58 -7.02
C ARG A 130 -7.70 11.31 -6.67
N LYS A 131 -6.84 12.23 -7.13
CA LYS A 131 -5.39 12.14 -6.92
C LYS A 131 -4.96 12.98 -5.74
N THR A 132 -3.90 12.54 -5.07
CA THR A 132 -3.15 13.34 -4.11
C THR A 132 -1.72 13.50 -4.61
N ASN A 133 -1.12 14.66 -4.35
CA ASN A 133 0.28 14.90 -4.71
C ASN A 133 1.26 14.30 -3.68
N GLU A 134 0.74 13.95 -2.49
CA GLU A 134 1.50 13.36 -1.41
C GLU A 134 1.09 11.90 -1.23
N PHE A 135 1.85 10.98 -1.80
CA PHE A 135 1.66 9.55 -1.61
C PHE A 135 3.00 8.85 -1.36
N SER A 136 2.98 7.80 -0.53
CA SER A 136 4.15 6.96 -0.24
C SER A 136 4.19 5.71 -1.12
N SER A 137 3.03 5.20 -1.52
CA SER A 137 2.90 3.98 -2.33
C SER A 137 1.83 4.14 -3.38
N ARG A 138 2.06 3.49 -4.54
CA ARG A 138 1.15 3.45 -5.67
C ARG A 138 0.96 2.00 -6.09
N PHE A 139 -0.30 1.54 -6.10
CA PHE A 139 -0.67 0.21 -6.55
C PHE A 139 -1.53 0.32 -7.79
N LEU A 140 -1.25 -0.54 -8.77
CA LEU A 140 -1.97 -0.62 -10.03
C LEU A 140 -2.51 -2.02 -10.20
N THR A 141 -3.83 -2.14 -10.24
CA THR A 141 -4.53 -3.41 -10.48
C THR A 141 -5.23 -3.35 -11.83
N ASN A 142 -5.06 -4.40 -12.63
CA ASN A 142 -5.73 -4.55 -13.91
C ASN A 142 -6.60 -5.80 -13.86
N VAL A 143 -7.90 -5.63 -14.07
CA VAL A 143 -8.88 -6.71 -14.02
C VAL A 143 -9.56 -6.83 -15.38
N PRO A 144 -9.53 -8.01 -16.02
CA PRO A 144 -10.30 -8.24 -17.24
C PRO A 144 -11.80 -8.28 -16.91
N VAL A 145 -12.60 -7.55 -17.70
CA VAL A 145 -14.05 -7.44 -17.52
C VAL A 145 -14.76 -7.61 -18.84
N SER A 146 -15.99 -8.14 -18.77
CA SER A 146 -16.91 -8.17 -19.91
C SER A 146 -17.72 -6.88 -19.92
N LEU A 147 -17.78 -6.20 -21.06
CA LEU A 147 -18.69 -5.09 -21.27
C LEU A 147 -19.94 -5.60 -21.98
N TYR A 148 -21.10 -5.28 -21.43
CA TYR A 148 -22.39 -5.60 -22.04
C TYR A 148 -23.05 -4.33 -22.55
N ASP A 149 -23.42 -4.35 -23.83
CA ASP A 149 -24.24 -3.31 -24.44
C ASP A 149 -25.72 -3.80 -24.49
N PRO A 150 -26.62 -3.25 -23.67
CA PRO A 150 -28.02 -3.68 -23.65
C PRO A 150 -28.80 -3.29 -24.89
N ILE A 151 -28.32 -2.31 -25.68
CA ILE A 151 -28.99 -1.91 -26.94
C ILE A 151 -28.76 -2.97 -28.05
N THR A 152 -27.49 -3.31 -28.24
CA THR A 152 -27.10 -4.29 -29.26
C THR A 152 -27.15 -5.74 -28.77
N ARG A 153 -27.25 -5.95 -27.46
CA ARG A 153 -27.18 -7.25 -26.76
C ARG A 153 -25.89 -8.00 -27.07
N LYS A 154 -24.79 -7.26 -27.20
CA LYS A 154 -23.46 -7.81 -27.48
C LYS A 154 -22.52 -7.63 -26.29
N HIS A 155 -21.57 -8.54 -26.20
CA HIS A 155 -20.50 -8.46 -25.25
C HIS A 155 -19.22 -7.96 -25.90
N GLY A 156 -18.52 -7.08 -25.20
CA GLY A 156 -17.19 -6.62 -25.51
C GLY A 156 -16.19 -7.08 -24.44
N PHE A 157 -14.92 -6.79 -24.68
CA PHE A 157 -13.83 -7.05 -23.72
C PHE A 157 -13.16 -5.75 -23.33
N ALA A 158 -12.96 -5.55 -22.04
CA ALA A 158 -12.27 -4.39 -21.51
C ALA A 158 -11.34 -4.74 -20.35
N ILE A 159 -10.47 -3.81 -20.02
CA ILE A 159 -9.64 -3.85 -18.82
C ILE A 159 -10.10 -2.73 -17.89
N LEU A 160 -10.50 -3.13 -16.69
CA LEU A 160 -10.70 -2.25 -15.56
C LEU A 160 -9.34 -2.01 -14.90
N THR A 161 -8.86 -0.78 -14.91
CA THR A 161 -7.60 -0.36 -14.30
C THR A 161 -7.91 0.48 -13.06
N ILE A 162 -7.44 0.02 -11.92
CA ILE A 162 -7.60 0.69 -10.63
C ILE A 162 -6.21 1.08 -10.13
N GLU A 163 -6.00 2.37 -9.98
CA GLU A 163 -4.79 2.95 -9.40
C GLU A 163 -5.11 3.47 -8.01
N THR A 164 -4.51 2.92 -6.96
CA THR A 164 -4.67 3.37 -5.59
C THR A 164 -3.43 4.05 -5.08
N LEU A 165 -3.61 5.18 -4.38
CA LEU A 165 -2.55 5.99 -3.81
C LEU A 165 -2.65 5.95 -2.28
N SER A 166 -1.62 5.45 -1.60
CA SER A 166 -1.55 5.40 -0.14
C SER A 166 -0.58 6.47 0.39
N LYS A 167 -1.00 7.12 1.49
CA LYS A 167 -0.15 8.06 2.24
C LYS A 167 0.70 7.36 3.28
#